data_bf26d4f3dcd07df663e569cd852f6082
#
_entry.id   bf26d4f3dcd07df663e569cd852f6082
#
_cell.length_a   1.000
_cell.length_b   1.000
_cell.length_c   1.000
_cell.angle_alpha   90.00
_cell.angle_beta   90.00
_cell.angle_gamma   90.00
#
_symmetry.space_group_name_H-M   'P 1'
#
loop_
_entity.id
_entity.type
_entity.pdbx_description
1 polymer ?
#
loop_
_entity_poly.entity_id
_entity_poly.type
_entity_poly.pdbx_seq_one_letter_code
_entity_poly.pdbx_strand_id
1 'polypeptide(L)'
;CAEETALSVDRLTGERTRTVNQLKMFADRLREGSWVDARIDTAFPERKPIPKPDLRRMLIPLGPVAVFGASNFPLAFSVAGGDTASALAAGCPVVVKPHPGHPGTSTLVAAAIARAAEECRMPEGVFAMIEETSIEIGLELVRHPLIRAVGFTGSTKAGRALFDAANARPEPIPVFAEMGSLNPLFVLPGALKKRAEQIATGLAGSVSLGTGQFCTKPGLVVGQQSSALDQFASRLGDELTRAPKGRMLNETISKRFEESLVKAKDYLRAEGGAYLLVTDGKKFNAENALHHEIFGPATLLVQCETGKELLELASRLEGQLTATIHAEPDDEALSGSLVRVLQEKAGRIVWNSYPTGVEVSPAMHHGGPYPATTDSRFTSVGTAAIQRFARPVCYQGLPQAMLPAELQDLNPRKIWRMVNGNLTKDGIT
;
A
#
# COMPACT_ATOMS: atom_id res chain seq x y z
N CYS A 1 9.29 -6.38 -20.94
CA CYS A 1 9.30 -6.28 -19.47
C CYS A 1 10.22 -7.31 -18.82
N ALA A 2 10.17 -8.58 -19.24
CA ALA A 2 11.05 -9.62 -18.68
C ALA A 2 12.55 -9.29 -18.88
N GLU A 3 12.92 -8.70 -20.01
CA GLU A 3 14.29 -8.27 -20.29
C GLU A 3 14.77 -7.14 -19.37
N GLU A 4 13.89 -6.23 -19.02
CA GLU A 4 14.22 -5.07 -18.18
C GLU A 4 14.23 -5.38 -16.68
N THR A 5 13.45 -6.37 -16.22
CA THR A 5 13.18 -6.59 -14.79
C THR A 5 13.68 -7.93 -14.26
N ALA A 6 14.14 -8.83 -15.12
CA ALA A 6 14.45 -10.23 -14.79
C ALA A 6 13.28 -11.02 -14.16
N LEU A 7 12.05 -10.51 -14.20
CA LEU A 7 10.86 -11.21 -13.75
C LEU A 7 10.44 -12.26 -14.79
N SER A 8 9.94 -13.41 -14.33
CA SER A 8 9.48 -14.46 -15.24
C SER A 8 8.24 -14.04 -16.02
N VAL A 9 8.08 -14.60 -17.21
CA VAL A 9 6.91 -14.34 -18.08
C VAL A 9 5.61 -14.70 -17.36
N ASP A 10 5.58 -15.81 -16.59
CA ASP A 10 4.40 -16.23 -15.83
C ASP A 10 4.02 -15.18 -14.77
N ARG A 11 5.03 -14.67 -14.02
CA ARG A 11 4.84 -13.61 -13.03
C ARG A 11 4.27 -12.35 -13.69
N LEU A 12 4.82 -11.94 -14.80
CA LEU A 12 4.38 -10.75 -15.56
C LEU A 12 2.99 -10.93 -16.19
N THR A 13 2.67 -12.14 -16.65
CA THR A 13 1.34 -12.47 -17.17
C THR A 13 0.27 -12.37 -16.08
N GLY A 14 0.54 -12.88 -14.89
CA GLY A 14 -0.32 -12.74 -13.73
C GLY A 14 -0.48 -11.26 -13.31
N GLU A 15 0.61 -10.51 -13.29
CA GLU A 15 0.58 -9.09 -12.96
C GLU A 15 -0.21 -8.24 -13.98
N ARG A 16 -0.05 -8.54 -15.28
CA ARG A 16 -0.86 -7.91 -16.34
C ARG A 16 -2.34 -8.16 -16.13
N THR A 17 -2.71 -9.41 -15.86
CA THR A 17 -4.12 -9.77 -15.57
C THR A 17 -4.66 -9.01 -14.36
N ARG A 18 -3.89 -8.92 -13.29
CA ARG A 18 -4.22 -8.13 -12.10
C ARG A 18 -4.42 -6.65 -12.45
N THR A 19 -3.53 -6.06 -13.24
CA THR A 19 -3.61 -4.64 -13.67
C THR A 19 -4.88 -4.38 -14.47
N VAL A 20 -5.20 -5.24 -15.44
CA VAL A 20 -6.43 -5.14 -16.24
C VAL A 20 -7.68 -5.28 -15.37
N ASN A 21 -7.70 -6.25 -14.46
CA ASN A 21 -8.83 -6.44 -13.55
C ASN A 21 -9.04 -5.26 -12.61
N GLN A 22 -7.95 -4.62 -12.15
CA GLN A 22 -8.03 -3.41 -11.32
C GLN A 22 -8.64 -2.23 -12.10
N LEU A 23 -8.27 -2.02 -13.36
CA LEU A 23 -8.88 -1.00 -14.21
C LEU A 23 -10.38 -1.26 -14.39
N LYS A 24 -10.77 -2.51 -14.65
CA LYS A 24 -12.18 -2.91 -14.77
C LYS A 24 -12.96 -2.69 -13.46
N MET A 25 -12.37 -3.05 -12.34
CA MET A 25 -12.94 -2.81 -11.00
C MET A 25 -13.23 -1.32 -10.74
N PHE A 26 -12.34 -0.42 -11.14
CA PHE A 26 -12.60 1.01 -11.04
C PHE A 26 -13.68 1.46 -12.00
N ALA A 27 -13.72 0.95 -13.25
CA ALA A 27 -14.80 1.24 -14.19
C ALA A 27 -16.18 0.83 -13.63
N ASP A 28 -16.27 -0.34 -12.99
CA ASP A 28 -17.52 -0.80 -12.35
C ASP A 28 -17.86 0.06 -11.12
N ARG A 29 -16.88 0.49 -10.35
CA ARG A 29 -17.07 1.42 -9.22
C ARG A 29 -17.61 2.78 -9.68
N LEU A 30 -17.15 3.27 -10.83
CA LEU A 30 -17.65 4.51 -11.42
C LEU A 30 -19.10 4.38 -11.90
N ARG A 31 -19.46 3.24 -12.51
CA ARG A 31 -20.85 2.97 -12.94
C ARG A 31 -21.79 2.85 -11.74
N GLU A 32 -21.33 2.24 -10.66
CA GLU A 32 -22.08 2.15 -9.41
C GLU A 32 -22.30 3.52 -8.77
N GLY A 33 -21.31 4.42 -8.82
CA GLY A 33 -21.39 5.85 -8.58
C GLY A 33 -21.41 6.29 -7.12
N SER A 34 -21.58 5.42 -6.12
CA SER A 34 -21.66 5.83 -4.71
C SER A 34 -20.32 6.30 -4.13
N TRP A 35 -19.22 6.13 -4.87
CA TRP A 35 -17.89 6.56 -4.43
C TRP A 35 -17.79 8.06 -4.16
N VAL A 36 -18.67 8.86 -4.79
CA VAL A 36 -18.72 10.32 -4.58
C VAL A 36 -19.22 10.72 -3.19
N ASP A 37 -19.67 9.78 -2.36
CA ASP A 37 -20.19 10.02 -1.01
C ASP A 37 -21.22 11.16 -0.96
N ALA A 38 -22.24 11.10 -1.83
CA ALA A 38 -23.29 12.10 -1.92
C ALA A 38 -24.14 12.14 -0.65
N ARG A 39 -24.19 13.29 0.02
CA ARG A 39 -24.95 13.52 1.25
C ARG A 39 -25.81 14.74 1.10
N ILE A 40 -27.09 14.61 1.45
CA ILE A 40 -28.09 15.65 1.32
C ILE A 40 -28.84 15.78 2.64
N ASP A 41 -28.78 16.96 3.19
CA ASP A 41 -29.58 17.38 4.34
C ASP A 41 -30.52 18.51 3.88
N THR A 42 -31.80 18.15 3.67
CA THR A 42 -32.81 19.10 3.18
C THR A 42 -33.05 20.21 4.19
N ALA A 43 -33.50 21.37 3.68
CA ALA A 43 -33.86 22.50 4.52
C ALA A 43 -34.96 22.14 5.51
N PHE A 44 -34.89 22.74 6.72
CA PHE A 44 -35.97 22.68 7.70
C PHE A 44 -36.20 24.11 8.26
N PRO A 45 -36.98 24.93 7.55
CA PRO A 45 -37.19 26.35 7.92
C PRO A 45 -37.84 26.53 9.30
N GLU A 46 -38.73 25.59 9.69
CA GLU A 46 -39.46 25.65 10.96
C GLU A 46 -38.63 25.23 12.20
N ARG A 47 -37.42 24.78 12.01
CA ARG A 47 -36.55 24.37 13.15
C ARG A 47 -36.26 25.54 14.07
N LYS A 48 -36.41 25.34 15.37
CA LYS A 48 -36.06 26.30 16.42
C LYS A 48 -34.76 25.89 17.11
N PRO A 49 -33.94 26.78 17.66
CA PRO A 49 -34.05 28.25 17.59
C PRO A 49 -33.58 28.84 16.26
N ILE A 50 -32.87 28.06 15.43
CA ILE A 50 -32.32 28.50 14.14
C ILE A 50 -32.81 27.58 13.03
N PRO A 51 -33.37 28.11 11.92
CA PRO A 51 -33.71 27.33 10.73
C PRO A 51 -32.52 26.51 10.20
N LYS A 52 -32.78 25.30 9.68
CA LYS A 52 -31.77 24.49 9.02
C LYS A 52 -31.74 24.83 7.51
N PRO A 53 -30.61 25.23 6.94
CA PRO A 53 -30.48 25.40 5.51
C PRO A 53 -30.41 24.06 4.77
N ASP A 54 -30.64 24.05 3.45
CA ASP A 54 -30.31 22.93 2.57
C ASP A 54 -28.79 22.82 2.41
N LEU A 55 -28.25 21.64 2.72
CA LEU A 55 -26.83 21.32 2.65
C LEU A 55 -26.62 20.06 1.83
N ARG A 56 -25.78 20.13 0.80
CA ARG A 56 -25.46 19.00 -0.08
C ARG A 56 -23.96 18.90 -0.26
N ARG A 57 -23.42 17.70 -0.05
CA ARG A 57 -21.98 17.45 -0.11
C ARG A 57 -21.67 16.26 -0.99
N MET A 58 -20.61 16.34 -1.78
CA MET A 58 -20.02 15.21 -2.48
C MET A 58 -18.51 15.34 -2.62
N LEU A 59 -17.86 14.27 -3.01
CA LEU A 59 -16.45 14.28 -3.39
C LEU A 59 -16.30 14.77 -4.84
N ILE A 60 -15.30 15.61 -5.07
CA ILE A 60 -14.87 16.08 -6.39
C ILE A 60 -13.37 15.80 -6.58
N PRO A 61 -12.84 15.71 -7.83
CA PRO A 61 -11.41 15.50 -8.08
C PRO A 61 -10.55 16.62 -7.49
N LEU A 62 -9.33 16.25 -7.05
CA LEU A 62 -8.32 17.20 -6.59
C LEU A 62 -7.75 18.05 -7.73
N GLY A 63 -7.63 17.50 -8.93
CA GLY A 63 -6.94 18.06 -10.09
C GLY A 63 -5.78 17.17 -10.56
N PRO A 64 -4.83 17.69 -11.37
CA PRO A 64 -3.75 16.89 -11.92
C PRO A 64 -2.89 16.19 -10.87
N VAL A 65 -2.64 14.88 -11.06
CA VAL A 65 -1.89 14.02 -10.15
C VAL A 65 -0.57 13.60 -10.79
N ALA A 66 0.54 13.76 -10.04
CA ALA A 66 1.82 13.17 -10.40
C ALA A 66 1.89 11.74 -9.85
N VAL A 67 2.18 10.76 -10.72
CA VAL A 67 2.30 9.34 -10.35
C VAL A 67 3.72 8.86 -10.63
N PHE A 68 4.31 8.16 -9.66
CA PHE A 68 5.66 7.62 -9.74
C PHE A 68 5.61 6.10 -9.79
N GLY A 69 6.14 5.50 -10.86
CA GLY A 69 6.17 4.05 -11.02
C GLY A 69 7.12 3.35 -10.05
N ALA A 70 6.70 2.18 -9.54
CA ALA A 70 7.51 1.29 -8.72
C ALA A 70 8.34 0.32 -9.58
N SER A 71 9.47 -0.17 -9.06
CA SER A 71 10.35 -1.10 -9.78
C SER A 71 9.86 -2.55 -9.77
N ASN A 72 9.33 -3.00 -8.62
CA ASN A 72 9.04 -4.41 -8.34
C ASN A 72 7.69 -4.91 -8.86
N PHE A 73 6.84 -3.98 -9.30
CA PHE A 73 5.57 -4.25 -9.97
C PHE A 73 5.44 -3.35 -11.20
N PRO A 74 6.14 -3.69 -12.30
CA PRO A 74 6.27 -2.83 -13.49
C PRO A 74 4.96 -2.57 -14.22
N LEU A 75 3.90 -3.33 -13.93
CA LEU A 75 2.57 -3.14 -14.50
C LEU A 75 1.56 -2.66 -13.44
N ALA A 76 1.46 -3.37 -12.30
CA ALA A 76 0.40 -3.15 -11.32
C ALA A 76 0.62 -1.91 -10.42
N PHE A 77 1.86 -1.45 -10.25
CA PHE A 77 2.23 -0.25 -9.48
C PHE A 77 3.13 0.70 -10.30
N SER A 78 2.93 0.74 -11.61
CA SER A 78 3.63 1.64 -12.51
C SER A 78 2.62 2.40 -13.38
N VAL A 79 2.88 2.58 -14.67
CA VAL A 79 2.16 3.50 -15.58
C VAL A 79 0.65 3.28 -15.61
N ALA A 80 0.16 2.03 -15.67
CA ALA A 80 -1.27 1.66 -15.59
C ALA A 80 -1.67 1.13 -14.20
N GLY A 81 -0.84 1.37 -13.19
CA GLY A 81 -1.02 0.82 -11.85
C GLY A 81 -2.14 1.47 -11.05
N GLY A 82 -2.22 1.06 -9.77
CA GLY A 82 -3.28 1.48 -8.86
C GLY A 82 -3.42 2.99 -8.67
N ASP A 83 -2.30 3.72 -8.64
CA ASP A 83 -2.32 5.17 -8.48
C ASP A 83 -2.89 5.87 -9.71
N THR A 84 -2.45 5.49 -10.92
CA THR A 84 -2.99 6.00 -12.17
C THR A 84 -4.48 5.65 -12.32
N ALA A 85 -4.84 4.38 -12.06
CA ALA A 85 -6.21 3.90 -12.20
C ALA A 85 -7.16 4.63 -11.24
N SER A 86 -6.77 4.79 -9.97
CA SER A 86 -7.60 5.46 -8.96
C SER A 86 -7.68 6.98 -9.16
N ALA A 87 -6.60 7.62 -9.62
CA ALA A 87 -6.60 9.06 -9.94
C ALA A 87 -7.50 9.37 -11.15
N LEU A 88 -7.38 8.61 -12.24
CA LEU A 88 -8.28 8.73 -13.41
C LEU A 88 -9.73 8.44 -13.02
N ALA A 89 -9.99 7.43 -12.19
CA ALA A 89 -11.32 7.13 -11.68
C ALA A 89 -11.91 8.27 -10.83
N ALA A 90 -11.08 8.98 -10.06
CA ALA A 90 -11.51 10.16 -9.33
C ALA A 90 -11.80 11.38 -10.23
N GLY A 91 -11.48 11.31 -11.54
CA GLY A 91 -11.61 12.40 -12.50
C GLY A 91 -10.39 13.32 -12.57
N CYS A 92 -9.24 12.86 -12.08
CA CYS A 92 -7.99 13.62 -12.11
C CYS A 92 -7.17 13.30 -13.37
N PRO A 93 -6.69 14.29 -14.12
CA PRO A 93 -5.62 14.07 -15.10
C PRO A 93 -4.35 13.54 -14.44
N VAL A 94 -3.61 12.69 -15.14
CA VAL A 94 -2.43 12.02 -14.58
C VAL A 94 -1.19 12.31 -15.41
N VAL A 95 -0.10 12.69 -14.73
CA VAL A 95 1.24 12.77 -15.32
C VAL A 95 2.12 11.71 -14.64
N VAL A 96 2.54 10.69 -15.39
CA VAL A 96 3.37 9.62 -14.85
C VAL A 96 4.86 9.92 -15.09
N LYS A 97 5.65 9.77 -14.04
CA LYS A 97 7.10 9.61 -14.13
C LYS A 97 7.43 8.12 -14.05
N PRO A 98 7.94 7.50 -15.14
CA PRO A 98 8.23 6.08 -15.14
C PRO A 98 9.42 5.74 -14.25
N HIS A 99 9.50 4.47 -13.84
CA HIS A 99 10.67 3.98 -13.10
C HIS A 99 11.83 3.71 -14.06
N PRO A 100 13.07 4.12 -13.74
CA PRO A 100 14.24 3.93 -14.63
C PRO A 100 14.60 2.46 -14.86
N GLY A 101 14.10 1.53 -14.06
CA GLY A 101 14.37 0.09 -14.21
C GLY A 101 13.56 -0.62 -15.29
N HIS A 102 12.57 0.02 -15.92
CA HIS A 102 11.75 -0.57 -16.98
C HIS A 102 11.14 0.49 -17.92
N PRO A 103 11.97 1.33 -18.57
CA PRO A 103 11.50 2.45 -19.39
C PRO A 103 10.75 2.00 -20.64
N GLY A 104 11.20 0.96 -21.33
CA GLY A 104 10.54 0.43 -22.53
C GLY A 104 9.16 -0.15 -22.22
N THR A 105 9.04 -0.90 -21.13
CA THR A 105 7.73 -1.37 -20.63
C THR A 105 6.80 -0.20 -20.36
N SER A 106 7.31 0.84 -19.70
CA SER A 106 6.54 2.05 -19.38
C SER A 106 6.03 2.75 -20.64
N THR A 107 6.87 2.90 -21.67
CA THR A 107 6.50 3.49 -22.96
C THR A 107 5.38 2.71 -23.65
N LEU A 108 5.48 1.37 -23.70
CA LEU A 108 4.44 0.53 -24.30
C LEU A 108 3.10 0.63 -23.58
N VAL A 109 3.14 0.67 -22.23
CA VAL A 109 1.92 0.81 -21.42
C VAL A 109 1.32 2.20 -21.58
N ALA A 110 2.13 3.26 -21.59
CA ALA A 110 1.68 4.64 -21.82
C ALA A 110 1.00 4.78 -23.18
N ALA A 111 1.59 4.21 -24.23
CA ALA A 111 1.00 4.21 -25.58
C ALA A 111 -0.37 3.49 -25.62
N ALA A 112 -0.52 2.41 -24.85
CA ALA A 112 -1.82 1.72 -24.75
C ALA A 112 -2.87 2.58 -24.05
N ILE A 113 -2.51 3.32 -22.98
CA ILE A 113 -3.45 4.24 -22.30
C ILE A 113 -3.81 5.41 -23.22
N ALA A 114 -2.83 6.02 -23.88
CA ALA A 114 -3.06 7.15 -24.80
C ALA A 114 -4.04 6.76 -25.93
N ARG A 115 -3.82 5.59 -26.55
CA ARG A 115 -4.73 5.07 -27.58
C ARG A 115 -6.12 4.82 -27.04
N ALA A 116 -6.26 4.22 -25.87
CA ALA A 116 -7.57 4.01 -25.24
C ALA A 116 -8.27 5.32 -24.94
N ALA A 117 -7.56 6.34 -24.49
CA ALA A 117 -8.10 7.67 -24.25
C ALA A 117 -8.62 8.32 -25.55
N GLU A 118 -7.88 8.21 -26.63
CA GLU A 118 -8.27 8.70 -27.96
C GLU A 118 -9.53 7.95 -28.47
N GLU A 119 -9.52 6.62 -28.45
CA GLU A 119 -10.67 5.78 -28.87
C GLU A 119 -11.93 6.10 -28.06
N CYS A 120 -11.79 6.40 -26.78
CA CYS A 120 -12.87 6.80 -25.89
C CYS A 120 -13.23 8.30 -25.98
N ARG A 121 -12.56 9.08 -26.81
CA ARG A 121 -12.75 10.52 -26.95
C ARG A 121 -12.62 11.26 -25.61
N MET A 122 -11.66 10.84 -24.79
CA MET A 122 -11.34 11.53 -23.53
C MET A 122 -10.76 12.92 -23.83
N PRO A 123 -10.88 13.88 -22.90
CA PRO A 123 -10.27 15.19 -23.06
C PRO A 123 -8.75 15.08 -23.30
N GLU A 124 -8.23 15.96 -24.15
CA GLU A 124 -6.78 16.09 -24.35
C GLU A 124 -6.11 16.40 -22.99
N GLY A 125 -4.95 15.76 -22.75
CA GLY A 125 -4.22 15.93 -21.48
C GLY A 125 -4.74 15.12 -20.30
N VAL A 126 -5.71 14.22 -20.48
CA VAL A 126 -6.18 13.33 -19.40
C VAL A 126 -5.09 12.43 -18.86
N PHE A 127 -4.13 12.06 -19.71
CA PHE A 127 -2.97 11.25 -19.35
C PHE A 127 -1.73 11.71 -20.11
N ALA A 128 -0.60 11.78 -19.41
CA ALA A 128 0.72 12.01 -19.99
C ALA A 128 1.77 11.20 -19.25
N MET A 129 2.87 10.88 -19.91
CA MET A 129 4.07 10.28 -19.30
C MET A 129 5.28 11.13 -19.66
N ILE A 130 6.13 11.41 -18.65
CA ILE A 130 7.42 12.06 -18.86
C ILE A 130 8.41 11.01 -19.37
N GLU A 131 9.20 11.34 -20.37
CA GLU A 131 10.19 10.40 -20.93
C GLU A 131 11.44 10.30 -20.06
N GLU A 132 11.78 11.36 -19.34
CA GLU A 132 12.95 11.42 -18.47
C GLU A 132 12.73 10.74 -17.12
N THR A 133 13.78 10.07 -16.61
CA THR A 133 13.71 9.27 -15.38
C THR A 133 14.56 9.82 -14.22
N SER A 134 15.20 10.99 -14.37
CA SER A 134 16.06 11.58 -13.34
C SER A 134 15.29 11.91 -12.04
N ILE A 135 16.04 12.08 -10.95
CA ILE A 135 15.46 12.51 -9.67
C ILE A 135 14.99 13.95 -9.76
N GLU A 136 15.75 14.78 -10.45
CA GLU A 136 15.52 16.21 -10.61
C GLU A 136 14.16 16.48 -11.26
N ILE A 137 13.87 15.83 -12.38
CA ILE A 137 12.57 15.96 -13.06
C ILE A 137 11.41 15.49 -12.19
N GLY A 138 11.66 14.47 -11.34
CA GLY A 138 10.65 14.03 -10.37
C GLY A 138 10.32 15.11 -9.35
N LEU A 139 11.32 15.81 -8.82
CA LEU A 139 11.13 16.90 -7.88
C LEU A 139 10.51 18.13 -8.54
N GLU A 140 10.87 18.43 -9.78
CA GLU A 140 10.25 19.52 -10.57
C GLU A 140 8.78 19.24 -10.83
N LEU A 141 8.43 17.99 -11.19
CA LEU A 141 7.03 17.59 -11.36
C LEU A 141 6.23 17.83 -10.08
N VAL A 142 6.75 17.42 -8.91
CA VAL A 142 6.08 17.67 -7.62
C VAL A 142 5.93 19.16 -7.32
N ARG A 143 6.93 19.97 -7.67
CA ARG A 143 6.92 21.43 -7.45
C ARG A 143 6.05 22.18 -8.44
N HIS A 144 5.66 21.58 -9.55
CA HIS A 144 4.91 22.26 -10.61
C HIS A 144 3.54 22.75 -10.08
N PRO A 145 3.18 24.04 -10.28
CA PRO A 145 2.03 24.67 -9.64
C PRO A 145 0.68 24.03 -9.99
N LEU A 146 0.54 23.40 -11.15
CA LEU A 146 -0.69 22.74 -11.58
C LEU A 146 -0.89 21.34 -10.95
N ILE A 147 0.16 20.69 -10.43
CA ILE A 147 0.01 19.39 -9.75
C ILE A 147 -0.69 19.61 -8.41
N ARG A 148 -1.70 18.78 -8.13
CA ARG A 148 -2.58 18.87 -6.96
C ARG A 148 -2.46 17.71 -5.99
N ALA A 149 -1.83 16.61 -6.39
CA ALA A 149 -1.52 15.48 -5.51
C ALA A 149 -0.38 14.64 -6.11
N VAL A 150 0.22 13.81 -5.27
CA VAL A 150 1.26 12.86 -5.66
C VAL A 150 0.86 11.45 -5.21
N GLY A 151 0.95 10.46 -6.11
CA GLY A 151 0.92 9.02 -5.82
C GLY A 151 2.33 8.44 -5.99
N PHE A 152 2.82 7.72 -4.99
CA PHE A 152 4.15 7.14 -4.99
C PHE A 152 4.17 5.78 -4.29
N THR A 153 4.93 4.85 -4.85
CA THR A 153 5.29 3.59 -4.18
C THR A 153 6.80 3.36 -4.35
N GLY A 154 7.52 3.19 -3.23
CA GLY A 154 8.96 2.98 -3.27
C GLY A 154 9.66 3.09 -1.93
N SER A 155 10.96 3.46 -1.93
CA SER A 155 11.75 3.55 -0.70
C SER A 155 11.33 4.72 0.20
N THR A 156 11.46 4.56 1.52
CA THR A 156 11.22 5.62 2.53
C THR A 156 11.99 6.90 2.22
N LYS A 157 13.25 6.77 1.77
CA LYS A 157 14.09 7.93 1.40
C LYS A 157 13.47 8.73 0.24
N ALA A 158 12.99 8.05 -0.80
CA ALA A 158 12.41 8.71 -1.96
C ALA A 158 11.02 9.29 -1.63
N GLY A 159 10.15 8.52 -0.97
CA GLY A 159 8.82 9.01 -0.56
C GLY A 159 8.92 10.23 0.35
N ARG A 160 9.85 10.23 1.30
CA ARG A 160 10.11 11.38 2.18
C ARG A 160 10.60 12.61 1.41
N ALA A 161 11.49 12.43 0.44
CA ALA A 161 11.96 13.56 -0.39
C ALA A 161 10.83 14.20 -1.21
N LEU A 162 9.91 13.40 -1.77
CA LEU A 162 8.74 13.91 -2.48
C LEU A 162 7.76 14.61 -1.51
N PHE A 163 7.54 14.03 -0.34
CA PHE A 163 6.72 14.64 0.71
C PHE A 163 7.25 16.00 1.15
N ASP A 164 8.55 16.10 1.41
CA ASP A 164 9.17 17.35 1.81
C ASP A 164 9.11 18.41 0.69
N ALA A 165 9.35 18.00 -0.57
CA ALA A 165 9.21 18.89 -1.72
C ALA A 165 7.78 19.41 -1.92
N ALA A 166 6.78 18.56 -1.71
CA ALA A 166 5.36 18.93 -1.80
C ALA A 166 4.94 19.91 -0.70
N ASN A 167 5.42 19.69 0.53
CA ASN A 167 5.11 20.56 1.66
C ASN A 167 5.87 21.89 1.63
N ALA A 168 7.01 21.98 0.95
CA ALA A 168 7.78 23.21 0.79
C ALA A 168 7.20 24.16 -0.28
N ARG A 169 6.15 23.76 -1.00
CA ARG A 169 5.48 24.60 -2.01
C ARG A 169 4.75 25.78 -1.35
N PRO A 170 4.56 26.92 -2.06
CA PRO A 170 3.66 28.00 -1.62
C PRO A 170 2.22 27.50 -1.35
N GLU A 171 1.70 26.57 -2.17
CA GLU A 171 0.49 25.78 -1.93
C GLU A 171 0.90 24.32 -1.68
N PRO A 172 0.99 23.85 -0.43
CA PRO A 172 1.25 22.43 -0.14
C PRO A 172 0.21 21.49 -0.73
N ILE A 173 0.65 20.33 -1.19
CA ILE A 173 -0.24 19.32 -1.77
C ILE A 173 -0.08 17.97 -1.06
N PRO A 174 -1.11 17.12 -1.03
CA PRO A 174 -1.02 15.80 -0.44
C PRO A 174 -0.09 14.89 -1.25
N VAL A 175 0.70 14.10 -0.52
CA VAL A 175 1.52 13.02 -1.05
C VAL A 175 1.06 11.70 -0.46
N PHE A 176 0.54 10.82 -1.27
CA PHE A 176 0.12 9.48 -0.91
C PHE A 176 1.24 8.52 -1.27
N ALA A 177 2.24 8.43 -0.38
CA ALA A 177 3.39 7.57 -0.55
C ALA A 177 3.22 6.29 0.26
N GLU A 178 3.39 5.14 -0.40
CA GLU A 178 3.64 3.84 0.22
C GLU A 178 5.14 3.57 0.21
N MET A 179 5.69 3.26 1.38
CA MET A 179 7.13 3.20 1.59
C MET A 179 7.57 1.84 2.18
N GLY A 180 8.78 1.78 2.75
CA GLY A 180 9.32 0.55 3.33
C GLY A 180 8.57 0.06 4.57
N SER A 181 8.60 -1.26 4.81
CA SER A 181 8.00 -1.91 5.97
C SER A 181 8.76 -3.17 6.35
N LEU A 182 8.90 -3.44 7.64
CA LEU A 182 9.45 -4.71 8.15
C LEU A 182 8.43 -5.85 8.07
N ASN A 183 7.16 -5.55 8.03
CA ASN A 183 6.06 -6.53 8.01
C ASN A 183 6.22 -7.61 9.10
N PRO A 184 6.20 -7.26 10.38
CA PRO A 184 6.50 -8.17 11.46
C PRO A 184 5.55 -9.36 11.48
N LEU A 185 6.12 -10.55 11.71
CA LEU A 185 5.40 -11.80 11.85
C LEU A 185 5.70 -12.40 13.24
N PHE A 186 4.68 -12.53 14.05
CA PHE A 186 4.75 -13.06 15.41
C PHE A 186 4.36 -14.52 15.42
N VAL A 187 5.21 -15.38 15.99
CA VAL A 187 4.92 -16.81 16.16
C VAL A 187 4.78 -17.08 17.66
N LEU A 188 3.56 -17.32 18.12
CA LEU A 188 3.27 -17.49 19.53
C LEU A 188 3.54 -18.91 20.03
N PRO A 189 3.74 -19.14 21.33
CA PRO A 189 4.17 -20.41 21.88
C PRO A 189 3.30 -21.61 21.51
N GLY A 190 1.97 -21.47 21.51
CA GLY A 190 1.04 -22.53 21.10
C GLY A 190 1.18 -22.90 19.63
N ALA A 191 1.33 -21.89 18.76
CA ALA A 191 1.59 -22.09 17.33
C ALA A 191 2.93 -22.79 17.10
N LEU A 192 4.00 -22.39 17.79
CA LEU A 192 5.31 -23.04 17.74
C LEU A 192 5.21 -24.52 18.15
N LYS A 193 4.50 -24.81 19.23
CA LYS A 193 4.33 -26.19 19.72
C LYS A 193 3.60 -27.11 18.73
N LYS A 194 2.59 -26.60 18.02
CA LYS A 194 1.72 -27.40 17.15
C LYS A 194 2.12 -27.40 15.68
N ARG A 195 2.66 -26.29 15.16
CA ARG A 195 2.82 -26.06 13.72
C ARG A 195 4.17 -25.46 13.31
N ALA A 196 5.20 -25.53 14.16
CA ALA A 196 6.50 -24.91 13.89
C ALA A 196 7.04 -25.22 12.49
N GLU A 197 7.00 -26.48 12.10
CA GLU A 197 7.52 -26.94 10.82
C GLU A 197 6.73 -26.37 9.62
N GLN A 198 5.40 -26.41 9.70
CA GLN A 198 4.51 -25.83 8.69
C GLN A 198 4.72 -24.31 8.56
N ILE A 199 4.84 -23.62 9.70
CA ILE A 199 5.06 -22.17 9.73
C ILE A 199 6.43 -21.84 9.13
N ALA A 200 7.48 -22.57 9.48
CA ALA A 200 8.82 -22.36 8.94
C ALA A 200 8.87 -22.51 7.41
N THR A 201 8.27 -23.58 6.87
CA THR A 201 8.22 -23.82 5.42
C THR A 201 7.43 -22.73 4.69
N GLY A 202 6.24 -22.37 5.19
CA GLY A 202 5.44 -21.33 4.56
C GLY A 202 6.07 -19.94 4.67
N LEU A 203 6.74 -19.64 5.79
CA LEU A 203 7.47 -18.38 5.97
C LEU A 203 8.67 -18.29 5.02
N ALA A 204 9.44 -19.36 4.86
CA ALA A 204 10.54 -19.41 3.90
C ALA A 204 10.05 -19.14 2.46
N GLY A 205 8.92 -19.74 2.06
CA GLY A 205 8.26 -19.44 0.79
C GLY A 205 7.85 -17.97 0.65
N SER A 206 7.29 -17.38 1.71
CA SER A 206 6.88 -15.96 1.73
C SER A 206 8.09 -15.01 1.65
N VAL A 207 9.19 -15.32 2.34
CA VAL A 207 10.43 -14.51 2.34
C VAL A 207 11.14 -14.59 1.00
N SER A 208 11.19 -15.75 0.36
CA SER A 208 11.92 -15.98 -0.90
C SER A 208 11.11 -15.62 -2.15
N LEU A 209 9.79 -15.46 -2.05
CA LEU A 209 8.93 -15.15 -3.19
C LEU A 209 9.43 -13.90 -3.94
N GLY A 210 9.63 -14.03 -5.26
CA GLY A 210 10.13 -12.94 -6.09
C GLY A 210 11.49 -12.38 -5.61
N THR A 211 12.34 -13.26 -5.09
CA THR A 211 13.64 -12.88 -4.50
C THR A 211 13.48 -11.89 -3.33
N GLY A 212 12.41 -12.03 -2.56
CA GLY A 212 12.10 -11.17 -1.41
C GLY A 212 11.81 -9.71 -1.74
N GLN A 213 11.53 -9.39 -3.00
CA GLN A 213 11.34 -8.02 -3.48
C GLN A 213 9.87 -7.61 -3.50
N PHE A 214 9.15 -7.90 -2.41
CA PHE A 214 7.76 -7.50 -2.18
C PHE A 214 7.67 -6.50 -1.03
N CYS A 215 6.80 -5.49 -1.18
CA CYS A 215 6.53 -4.51 -0.11
C CYS A 215 5.99 -5.16 1.17
N THR A 216 5.35 -6.32 1.07
CA THR A 216 4.80 -7.08 2.20
C THR A 216 5.63 -8.33 2.55
N LYS A 217 6.89 -8.43 2.11
CA LYS A 217 7.79 -9.52 2.51
C LYS A 217 8.01 -9.47 4.02
N PRO A 218 7.80 -10.59 4.80
CA PRO A 218 8.06 -10.61 6.23
C PRO A 218 9.56 -10.48 6.51
N GLY A 219 10.00 -9.27 6.83
CA GLY A 219 11.40 -8.92 7.12
C GLY A 219 11.77 -9.09 8.57
N LEU A 220 10.78 -9.20 9.47
CA LEU A 220 10.93 -9.37 10.90
C LEU A 220 10.07 -10.53 11.38
N VAL A 221 10.66 -11.45 12.13
CA VAL A 221 9.97 -12.54 12.82
C VAL A 221 10.23 -12.39 14.31
N VAL A 222 9.20 -12.51 15.14
CA VAL A 222 9.32 -12.37 16.59
C VAL A 222 8.71 -13.59 17.27
N GLY A 223 9.46 -14.19 18.19
CA GLY A 223 8.99 -15.32 18.98
C GLY A 223 9.53 -15.30 20.41
N GLN A 224 8.82 -15.98 21.31
CA GLN A 224 9.29 -16.15 22.69
C GLN A 224 10.32 -17.26 22.78
N GLN A 225 11.46 -17.00 23.43
CA GLN A 225 12.56 -17.94 23.58
C GLN A 225 12.10 -19.26 24.22
N SER A 226 12.41 -20.34 23.54
CA SER A 226 12.07 -21.71 23.97
C SER A 226 12.79 -22.72 23.05
N SER A 227 12.90 -23.97 23.49
CA SER A 227 13.41 -25.05 22.61
C SER A 227 12.60 -25.21 21.31
N ALA A 228 11.31 -24.93 21.34
CA ALA A 228 10.46 -24.93 20.14
C ALA A 228 10.82 -23.80 19.17
N LEU A 229 11.16 -22.60 19.67
CA LEU A 229 11.64 -21.50 18.84
C LEU A 229 13.01 -21.79 18.22
N ASP A 230 13.90 -22.48 18.97
CA ASP A 230 15.23 -22.88 18.46
C ASP A 230 15.09 -23.92 17.33
N GLN A 231 14.19 -24.89 17.47
CA GLN A 231 13.86 -25.85 16.43
C GLN A 231 13.25 -25.17 15.21
N PHE A 232 12.33 -24.24 15.43
CA PHE A 232 11.74 -23.42 14.37
C PHE A 232 12.81 -22.62 13.62
N ALA A 233 13.73 -21.96 14.33
CA ALA A 233 14.83 -21.19 13.74
C ALA A 233 15.75 -22.07 12.89
N SER A 234 16.09 -23.28 13.39
CA SER A 234 16.88 -24.25 12.63
C SER A 234 16.17 -24.69 11.35
N ARG A 235 14.89 -25.08 11.45
CA ARG A 235 14.08 -25.47 10.30
C ARG A 235 13.92 -24.35 9.29
N LEU A 236 13.64 -23.13 9.75
CA LEU A 236 13.54 -21.95 8.90
C LEU A 236 14.85 -21.68 8.16
N GLY A 237 15.99 -21.77 8.86
CA GLY A 237 17.32 -21.65 8.26
C GLY A 237 17.57 -22.66 7.14
N ASP A 238 17.21 -23.92 7.36
CA ASP A 238 17.32 -24.99 6.35
C ASP A 238 16.45 -24.70 5.11
N GLU A 239 15.21 -24.29 5.31
CA GLU A 239 14.29 -23.97 4.21
C GLU A 239 14.76 -22.74 3.41
N LEU A 240 15.22 -21.69 4.07
CA LEU A 240 15.77 -20.49 3.42
C LEU A 240 17.06 -20.81 2.64
N THR A 241 17.92 -21.67 3.19
CA THR A 241 19.14 -22.11 2.52
C THR A 241 18.82 -22.85 1.21
N ARG A 242 17.79 -23.70 1.23
CA ARG A 242 17.33 -24.48 0.05
C ARG A 242 16.48 -23.67 -0.93
N ALA A 243 16.04 -22.47 -0.55
CA ALA A 243 15.22 -21.62 -1.43
C ALA A 243 15.95 -21.37 -2.77
N PRO A 244 15.22 -21.28 -3.90
CA PRO A 244 15.83 -20.97 -5.18
C PRO A 244 16.55 -19.62 -5.15
N LYS A 245 17.78 -19.57 -5.65
CA LYS A 245 18.48 -18.31 -5.88
C LYS A 245 17.82 -17.58 -7.03
N GLY A 246 17.29 -16.38 -6.77
CA GLY A 246 16.70 -15.51 -7.78
C GLY A 246 17.64 -14.37 -8.20
N ARG A 247 17.20 -13.59 -9.18
CA ARG A 247 17.90 -12.37 -9.62
C ARG A 247 17.23 -11.15 -9.03
N MET A 248 18.05 -10.18 -8.62
CA MET A 248 17.53 -8.87 -8.23
C MET A 248 17.05 -8.09 -9.45
N LEU A 249 16.05 -7.24 -9.26
CA LEU A 249 15.41 -6.45 -10.33
C LEU A 249 16.39 -5.55 -11.09
N ASN A 250 17.37 -5.00 -10.39
CA ASN A 250 18.41 -4.16 -10.97
C ASN A 250 19.63 -4.08 -10.05
N GLU A 251 20.75 -3.57 -10.59
CA GLU A 251 22.03 -3.46 -9.88
C GLU A 251 21.95 -2.59 -8.62
N THR A 252 21.17 -1.51 -8.66
CA THR A 252 21.02 -0.62 -7.48
C THR A 252 20.38 -1.35 -6.31
N ILE A 253 19.35 -2.17 -6.56
CA ILE A 253 18.71 -2.98 -5.52
C ILE A 253 19.66 -4.07 -5.03
N SER A 254 20.38 -4.76 -5.95
CA SER A 254 21.39 -5.76 -5.59
C SER A 254 22.45 -5.19 -4.65
N LYS A 255 23.05 -4.08 -5.03
CA LYS A 255 24.07 -3.41 -4.21
C LYS A 255 23.55 -3.00 -2.84
N ARG A 256 22.36 -2.43 -2.75
CA ARG A 256 21.75 -2.06 -1.45
C ARG A 256 21.45 -3.26 -0.57
N PHE A 257 21.00 -4.36 -1.18
CA PHE A 257 20.79 -5.62 -0.46
C PHE A 257 22.08 -6.15 0.12
N GLU A 258 23.16 -6.22 -0.66
CA GLU A 258 24.51 -6.64 -0.23
C GLU A 258 25.04 -5.75 0.89
N GLU A 259 24.94 -4.42 0.74
CA GLU A 259 25.35 -3.45 1.78
C GLU A 259 24.57 -3.66 3.09
N SER A 260 23.28 -4.01 3.00
CA SER A 260 22.44 -4.28 4.16
C SER A 260 22.85 -5.57 4.87
N LEU A 261 23.16 -6.63 4.11
CA LEU A 261 23.66 -7.90 4.67
C LEU A 261 25.03 -7.71 5.34
N VAL A 262 25.94 -6.94 4.74
CA VAL A 262 27.25 -6.64 5.34
C VAL A 262 27.09 -5.93 6.70
N LYS A 263 26.16 -4.99 6.82
CA LYS A 263 25.86 -4.32 8.10
C LYS A 263 25.29 -5.25 9.15
N ALA A 264 24.56 -6.27 8.73
CA ALA A 264 23.89 -7.23 9.61
C ALA A 264 24.65 -8.58 9.74
N LYS A 265 25.90 -8.67 9.27
CA LYS A 265 26.68 -9.92 9.18
C LYS A 265 26.84 -10.66 10.52
N ASP A 266 26.94 -9.92 11.63
CA ASP A 266 27.15 -10.49 12.95
C ASP A 266 25.90 -11.24 13.48
N TYR A 267 24.76 -11.06 12.82
CA TYR A 267 23.50 -11.74 13.10
C TYR A 267 23.20 -12.89 12.12
N LEU A 268 24.05 -13.11 11.11
CA LEU A 268 23.84 -14.12 10.08
C LEU A 268 23.87 -15.54 10.67
N ARG A 269 22.78 -16.29 10.48
CA ARG A 269 22.61 -17.66 10.97
C ARG A 269 22.56 -18.69 9.86
N ALA A 270 21.90 -18.35 8.75
CA ALA A 270 21.83 -19.19 7.56
C ALA A 270 21.92 -18.36 6.28
N GLU A 271 22.58 -18.91 5.28
CA GLU A 271 22.85 -18.31 3.98
C GLU A 271 22.63 -19.33 2.86
N GLY A 272 21.94 -18.91 1.81
CA GLY A 272 21.67 -19.78 0.66
C GLY A 272 20.90 -19.06 -0.43
N GLY A 273 19.72 -19.57 -0.79
CA GLY A 273 18.80 -18.86 -1.69
C GLY A 273 18.13 -17.67 -1.03
N ALA A 274 17.99 -17.74 0.32
CA ALA A 274 17.56 -16.64 1.17
C ALA A 274 18.35 -16.65 2.49
N TYR A 275 18.22 -15.60 3.30
CA TYR A 275 19.07 -15.37 4.47
C TYR A 275 18.24 -15.30 5.75
N LEU A 276 18.74 -15.96 6.81
CA LEU A 276 18.23 -15.86 8.16
C LEU A 276 19.23 -15.10 9.04
N LEU A 277 18.77 -14.00 9.64
CA LEU A 277 19.49 -13.33 10.72
C LEU A 277 18.79 -13.63 12.04
N VAL A 278 19.53 -13.70 13.14
CA VAL A 278 18.98 -14.00 14.48
C VAL A 278 19.59 -13.06 15.50
N THR A 279 18.75 -12.49 16.36
CA THR A 279 19.15 -11.66 17.50
C THR A 279 18.20 -11.85 18.68
N ASP A 280 18.55 -11.26 19.83
CA ASP A 280 17.64 -11.17 20.97
C ASP A 280 16.91 -9.81 21.01
N GLY A 281 15.84 -9.73 21.85
CA GLY A 281 15.04 -8.53 21.96
C GLY A 281 15.80 -7.32 22.49
N LYS A 282 16.80 -7.53 23.35
CA LYS A 282 17.63 -6.43 23.94
C LYS A 282 18.49 -5.78 22.87
N LYS A 283 19.18 -6.59 22.07
CA LYS A 283 20.01 -6.10 20.95
C LYS A 283 19.17 -5.45 19.87
N PHE A 284 18.04 -6.08 19.50
CA PHE A 284 17.12 -5.47 18.55
C PHE A 284 16.70 -4.07 18.99
N ASN A 285 16.30 -3.89 20.26
CA ASN A 285 15.90 -2.58 20.80
C ASN A 285 17.05 -1.55 20.87
N ALA A 286 18.30 -2.00 21.01
CA ALA A 286 19.47 -1.13 21.15
C ALA A 286 20.05 -0.67 19.80
N GLU A 287 19.84 -1.42 18.74
CA GLU A 287 20.50 -1.22 17.45
C GLU A 287 19.53 -0.77 16.35
N ASN A 288 19.48 0.53 16.10
CA ASN A 288 18.62 1.11 15.04
C ASN A 288 18.85 0.49 13.64
N ALA A 289 20.05 -0.03 13.37
CA ALA A 289 20.35 -0.67 12.09
C ALA A 289 19.46 -1.89 11.82
N LEU A 290 18.97 -2.60 12.85
CA LEU A 290 18.09 -3.76 12.76
C LEU A 290 16.62 -3.39 12.50
N HIS A 291 16.26 -2.10 12.64
CA HIS A 291 14.91 -1.61 12.40
C HIS A 291 14.67 -1.21 10.93
N HIS A 292 15.69 -1.35 10.08
CA HIS A 292 15.57 -1.01 8.66
C HIS A 292 15.23 -2.23 7.80
N GLU A 293 14.40 -2.01 6.81
CA GLU A 293 14.06 -3.03 5.82
C GLU A 293 15.29 -3.48 5.03
N ILE A 294 15.52 -4.79 4.96
CA ILE A 294 16.43 -5.42 4.00
C ILE A 294 15.59 -5.87 2.81
N PHE A 295 15.56 -5.05 1.75
CA PHE A 295 14.76 -5.31 0.56
C PHE A 295 15.42 -6.39 -0.31
N GLY A 296 14.98 -7.63 -0.13
CA GLY A 296 15.53 -8.84 -0.74
C GLY A 296 15.18 -10.09 0.08
N PRO A 297 15.73 -11.27 -0.26
CA PRO A 297 15.35 -12.54 0.34
C PRO A 297 16.03 -12.75 1.71
N ALA A 298 15.70 -11.89 2.68
CA ALA A 298 16.23 -11.97 4.04
C ALA A 298 15.13 -11.69 5.07
N THR A 299 15.25 -12.35 6.24
CA THR A 299 14.40 -12.09 7.41
C THR A 299 15.21 -12.13 8.69
N LEU A 300 14.82 -11.30 9.66
CA LEU A 300 15.43 -11.24 10.99
C LEU A 300 14.51 -11.91 12.01
N LEU A 301 14.98 -12.94 12.71
CA LEU A 301 14.31 -13.54 13.84
C LEU A 301 14.78 -12.86 15.14
N VAL A 302 13.85 -12.32 15.89
CA VAL A 302 14.07 -11.75 17.23
C VAL A 302 13.49 -12.69 18.30
N GLN A 303 14.35 -13.11 19.20
CA GLN A 303 14.02 -13.98 20.33
C GLN A 303 13.77 -13.13 21.58
N CYS A 304 12.52 -13.05 22.03
CA CYS A 304 12.12 -12.36 23.25
C CYS A 304 12.15 -13.32 24.45
N GLU A 305 12.65 -12.90 25.61
CA GLU A 305 12.69 -13.73 26.82
C GLU A 305 11.28 -14.08 27.34
N THR A 306 10.34 -13.14 27.20
CA THR A 306 8.97 -13.27 27.72
C THR A 306 7.92 -12.76 26.75
N GLY A 307 6.66 -13.20 26.94
CA GLY A 307 5.52 -12.62 26.20
C GLY A 307 5.33 -11.11 26.47
N LYS A 308 5.74 -10.61 27.65
CA LYS A 308 5.73 -9.18 27.97
C LYS A 308 6.74 -8.42 27.09
N GLU A 309 7.97 -8.90 26.98
CA GLU A 309 8.98 -8.32 26.11
C GLU A 309 8.52 -8.32 24.64
N LEU A 310 7.88 -9.40 24.17
CA LEU A 310 7.31 -9.48 22.85
C LEU A 310 6.27 -8.37 22.61
N LEU A 311 5.38 -8.11 23.57
CA LEU A 311 4.39 -7.02 23.48
C LEU A 311 5.06 -5.63 23.53
N GLU A 312 6.08 -5.46 24.37
CA GLU A 312 6.88 -4.23 24.45
C GLU A 312 7.60 -3.95 23.13
N LEU A 313 8.21 -4.99 22.52
CA LEU A 313 8.82 -4.89 21.20
C LEU A 313 7.78 -4.46 20.16
N ALA A 314 6.64 -5.14 20.10
CA ALA A 314 5.57 -4.79 19.18
C ALA A 314 5.09 -3.33 19.33
N SER A 315 5.00 -2.83 20.57
CA SER A 315 4.58 -1.45 20.87
C SER A 315 5.60 -0.39 20.42
N ARG A 316 6.87 -0.75 20.33
CA ARG A 316 7.95 0.14 19.89
C ARG A 316 8.17 0.16 18.38
N LEU A 317 7.60 -0.80 17.64
CA LEU A 317 7.68 -0.77 16.19
C LEU A 317 7.11 0.54 15.63
N GLU A 318 7.75 1.05 14.60
CA GLU A 318 7.20 2.11 13.78
C GLU A 318 5.98 1.60 12.99
N GLY A 319 5.35 2.45 12.19
CA GLY A 319 4.23 2.05 11.33
C GLY A 319 4.64 1.01 10.27
N GLN A 320 3.75 0.05 10.03
CA GLN A 320 3.95 -1.10 9.15
C GLN A 320 2.81 -1.21 8.13
N LEU A 321 3.09 -1.77 6.95
CA LEU A 321 2.03 -2.14 6.00
C LEU A 321 1.23 -3.33 6.51
N THR A 322 1.91 -4.35 7.04
CA THR A 322 1.27 -5.55 7.58
C THR A 322 1.89 -5.98 8.90
N ALA A 323 1.08 -6.66 9.72
CA ALA A 323 1.56 -7.45 10.83
C ALA A 323 0.86 -8.83 10.79
N THR A 324 1.61 -9.89 11.05
CA THR A 324 1.09 -11.26 11.00
C THR A 324 1.20 -11.91 12.38
N ILE A 325 0.19 -12.70 12.76
CA ILE A 325 0.18 -13.46 14.00
C ILE A 325 -0.10 -14.93 13.67
N HIS A 326 0.81 -15.82 14.06
CA HIS A 326 0.55 -17.24 14.14
C HIS A 326 0.28 -17.61 15.58
N ALA A 327 -0.92 -18.10 15.85
CA ALA A 327 -1.42 -18.44 17.19
C ALA A 327 -2.30 -19.68 17.16
N GLU A 328 -2.46 -20.31 18.34
CA GLU A 328 -3.41 -21.36 18.62
C GLU A 328 -4.37 -20.90 19.74
N PRO A 329 -5.45 -21.64 20.05
CA PRO A 329 -6.35 -21.31 21.15
C PRO A 329 -5.65 -21.08 22.49
N ASP A 330 -4.57 -21.81 22.76
CA ASP A 330 -3.77 -21.68 23.99
C ASP A 330 -3.05 -20.31 24.09
N ASP A 331 -2.95 -19.58 22.98
CA ASP A 331 -2.32 -18.26 22.91
C ASP A 331 -3.33 -17.09 23.05
N GLU A 332 -4.61 -17.34 23.35
CA GLU A 332 -5.70 -16.35 23.28
C GLU A 332 -5.37 -15.05 24.04
N ALA A 333 -4.90 -15.14 25.27
CA ALA A 333 -4.61 -13.96 26.09
C ALA A 333 -3.48 -13.09 25.49
N LEU A 334 -2.41 -13.73 25.03
CA LEU A 334 -1.25 -13.03 24.43
C LEU A 334 -1.61 -12.49 23.07
N SER A 335 -2.26 -13.27 22.22
CA SER A 335 -2.66 -12.85 20.86
C SER A 335 -3.69 -11.72 20.89
N GLY A 336 -4.65 -11.75 21.81
CA GLY A 336 -5.62 -10.67 22.00
C GLY A 336 -4.96 -9.35 22.43
N SER A 337 -3.93 -9.43 23.30
CA SER A 337 -3.14 -8.25 23.67
C SER A 337 -2.28 -7.75 22.50
N LEU A 338 -1.69 -8.65 21.73
CA LEU A 338 -0.89 -8.33 20.57
C LEU A 338 -1.73 -7.69 19.47
N VAL A 339 -2.92 -8.18 19.17
CA VAL A 339 -3.84 -7.56 18.20
C VAL A 339 -4.12 -6.10 18.56
N ARG A 340 -4.40 -5.79 19.84
CA ARG A 340 -4.65 -4.41 20.30
C ARG A 340 -3.45 -3.49 20.05
N VAL A 341 -2.23 -3.98 20.26
CA VAL A 341 -1.01 -3.21 19.97
C VAL A 341 -0.82 -3.03 18.48
N LEU A 342 -0.99 -4.09 17.69
CA LEU A 342 -0.72 -4.07 16.26
C LEU A 342 -1.75 -3.28 15.44
N GLN A 343 -2.97 -3.09 15.94
CA GLN A 343 -3.96 -2.20 15.33
C GLN A 343 -3.47 -0.74 15.23
N GLU A 344 -2.60 -0.32 16.15
CA GLU A 344 -1.99 1.01 16.12
C GLU A 344 -0.73 1.08 15.23
N LYS A 345 -0.21 -0.08 14.83
CA LYS A 345 1.09 -0.19 14.15
C LYS A 345 1.00 -0.63 12.69
N ALA A 346 -0.07 -1.29 12.29
CA ALA A 346 -0.15 -1.88 10.95
C ALA A 346 -1.48 -1.58 10.25
N GLY A 347 -1.42 -1.42 8.93
CA GLY A 347 -2.62 -1.22 8.11
C GLY A 347 -3.41 -2.52 7.89
N ARG A 348 -2.74 -3.68 7.90
CA ARG A 348 -3.37 -4.99 7.72
C ARG A 348 -2.85 -5.99 8.75
N ILE A 349 -3.74 -6.63 9.49
CA ILE A 349 -3.41 -7.72 10.41
C ILE A 349 -3.77 -9.05 9.74
N VAL A 350 -2.80 -9.95 9.67
CA VAL A 350 -2.92 -11.27 9.03
C VAL A 350 -2.90 -12.34 10.12
N TRP A 351 -3.83 -13.29 10.05
CA TRP A 351 -3.96 -14.35 11.05
C TRP A 351 -3.69 -15.72 10.44
N ASN A 352 -2.73 -16.46 11.03
CA ASN A 352 -2.37 -17.83 10.64
C ASN A 352 -2.12 -18.01 9.13
N SER A 353 -1.57 -16.98 8.48
CA SER A 353 -1.23 -16.94 7.06
C SER A 353 0.03 -16.10 6.83
N TYR A 354 0.36 -15.77 5.59
CA TYR A 354 1.56 -14.99 5.27
C TYR A 354 1.19 -13.68 4.57
N PRO A 355 1.93 -12.58 4.83
CA PRO A 355 1.55 -11.25 4.36
C PRO A 355 1.87 -11.01 2.88
N THR A 356 2.80 -11.78 2.29
CA THR A 356 3.25 -11.58 0.91
C THR A 356 2.13 -11.82 -0.08
N GLY A 357 1.88 -10.82 -0.92
CA GLY A 357 0.72 -10.77 -1.79
C GLY A 357 -0.43 -9.95 -1.20
N VAL A 358 -1.13 -9.21 -2.08
CA VAL A 358 -2.24 -8.33 -1.71
C VAL A 358 -3.39 -8.57 -2.66
N GLU A 359 -4.54 -9.00 -2.12
CA GLU A 359 -5.78 -9.13 -2.88
C GLU A 359 -6.32 -7.75 -3.26
N VAL A 360 -6.84 -7.60 -4.48
CA VAL A 360 -7.46 -6.37 -4.94
C VAL A 360 -8.96 -6.46 -4.73
N SER A 361 -9.45 -5.90 -3.64
CA SER A 361 -10.86 -5.97 -3.26
C SER A 361 -11.34 -4.69 -2.56
N PRO A 362 -12.66 -4.45 -2.49
CA PRO A 362 -13.20 -3.28 -1.79
C PRO A 362 -12.87 -3.21 -0.29
N ALA A 363 -12.65 -4.37 0.36
CA ALA A 363 -12.34 -4.45 1.79
C ALA A 363 -10.84 -4.40 2.08
N MET A 364 -9.98 -4.36 1.04
CA MET A 364 -8.54 -4.30 1.25
C MET A 364 -8.11 -2.93 1.75
N HIS A 365 -7.27 -2.93 2.77
CA HIS A 365 -6.46 -1.79 3.17
C HIS A 365 -4.97 -2.12 3.00
N HIS A 366 -4.33 -1.50 2.03
CA HIS A 366 -2.89 -1.56 1.81
C HIS A 366 -2.32 -0.18 2.07
N GLY A 367 -1.82 0.00 3.26
CA GLY A 367 -1.39 1.24 3.85
C GLY A 367 -0.88 0.97 5.26
N GLY A 368 -0.83 1.99 6.10
CA GLY A 368 -0.41 1.87 7.50
C GLY A 368 0.12 3.18 8.06
N PRO A 369 0.39 3.25 9.37
CA PRO A 369 0.96 4.44 9.98
C PRO A 369 2.36 4.77 9.44
N TYR A 370 2.77 6.03 9.59
CA TYR A 370 4.13 6.46 9.23
C TYR A 370 5.19 5.63 10.01
N PRO A 371 6.29 5.17 9.38
CA PRO A 371 6.78 5.53 8.04
C PRO A 371 6.32 4.60 6.91
N ALA A 372 5.43 3.64 7.14
CA ALA A 372 4.95 2.77 6.07
C ALA A 372 4.20 3.56 4.98
N THR A 373 3.42 4.56 5.38
CA THR A 373 2.81 5.53 4.46
C THR A 373 2.88 6.96 5.00
N THR A 374 2.65 7.94 4.14
CA THR A 374 2.54 9.35 4.53
C THR A 374 1.16 9.71 5.11
N ASP A 375 0.13 8.91 4.85
CA ASP A 375 -1.22 9.11 5.36
C ASP A 375 -1.94 7.77 5.58
N SER A 376 -2.07 7.37 6.84
CA SER A 376 -2.65 6.09 7.25
C SER A 376 -4.17 5.97 7.02
N ARG A 377 -4.85 7.05 6.68
CA ARG A 377 -6.30 7.05 6.43
C ARG A 377 -6.68 6.45 5.08
N PHE A 378 -5.70 6.29 4.18
CA PHE A 378 -5.92 5.88 2.81
C PHE A 378 -5.20 4.58 2.47
N THR A 379 -5.77 3.86 1.52
CA THR A 379 -5.21 2.65 0.94
C THR A 379 -4.67 2.90 -0.47
N SER A 380 -3.61 2.19 -0.86
CA SER A 380 -3.11 2.19 -2.25
C SER A 380 -3.75 1.11 -3.12
N VAL A 381 -4.47 0.13 -2.53
CA VAL A 381 -5.08 -1.01 -3.22
C VAL A 381 -6.56 -1.11 -2.89
N GLY A 382 -7.37 -1.55 -3.87
CA GLY A 382 -8.81 -1.68 -3.74
C GLY A 382 -9.58 -0.42 -4.14
N THR A 383 -10.92 -0.50 -4.13
CA THR A 383 -11.77 0.60 -4.63
C THR A 383 -11.70 1.87 -3.81
N ALA A 384 -11.37 1.77 -2.50
CA ALA A 384 -11.23 2.93 -1.62
C ALA A 384 -10.00 3.81 -1.97
N ALA A 385 -9.05 3.29 -2.78
CA ALA A 385 -7.91 4.07 -3.26
C ALA A 385 -8.30 5.35 -4.04
N ILE A 386 -9.48 5.38 -4.63
CA ILE A 386 -10.05 6.56 -5.32
C ILE A 386 -10.15 7.78 -4.40
N GLN A 387 -10.38 7.57 -3.09
CA GLN A 387 -10.58 8.64 -2.11
C GLN A 387 -9.32 9.50 -1.90
N ARG A 388 -8.14 8.97 -2.21
CA ARG A 388 -6.89 9.72 -2.14
C ARG A 388 -6.87 10.95 -3.04
N PHE A 389 -7.56 10.87 -4.17
CA PHE A 389 -7.53 11.88 -5.23
C PHE A 389 -8.80 12.71 -5.33
N ALA A 390 -9.63 12.68 -4.29
CA ALA A 390 -10.86 13.44 -4.20
C ALA A 390 -10.94 14.26 -2.89
N ARG A 391 -11.71 15.32 -2.90
CA ARG A 391 -12.00 16.16 -1.74
C ARG A 391 -13.47 16.50 -1.63
N PRO A 392 -14.02 16.71 -0.43
CA PRO A 392 -15.40 17.12 -0.29
C PRO A 392 -15.60 18.59 -0.68
N VAL A 393 -16.79 18.86 -1.25
CA VAL A 393 -17.36 20.21 -1.40
C VAL A 393 -18.79 20.19 -0.89
N CYS A 394 -19.16 21.19 -0.11
CA CYS A 394 -20.51 21.40 0.37
C CYS A 394 -21.16 22.58 -0.36
N TYR A 395 -22.37 22.36 -0.86
CA TYR A 395 -23.23 23.35 -1.48
C TYR A 395 -24.35 23.71 -0.50
N GLN A 396 -24.50 24.96 -0.17
CA GLN A 396 -25.55 25.48 0.71
C GLN A 396 -26.54 26.31 -0.07
N GLY A 397 -27.78 25.89 -0.13
CA GLY A 397 -28.86 26.62 -0.78
C GLY A 397 -28.71 26.80 -2.29
N LEU A 398 -27.92 25.97 -2.97
CA LEU A 398 -27.71 26.05 -4.42
C LEU A 398 -28.95 25.57 -5.17
N PRO A 399 -29.40 26.32 -6.21
CA PRO A 399 -30.56 25.89 -7.02
C PRO A 399 -30.35 24.54 -7.68
N GLN A 400 -31.42 23.74 -7.81
CA GLN A 400 -31.36 22.38 -8.38
C GLN A 400 -30.66 22.30 -9.75
N ALA A 401 -30.90 23.29 -10.62
CA ALA A 401 -30.31 23.35 -11.96
C ALA A 401 -28.79 23.60 -11.94
N MET A 402 -28.23 24.10 -10.84
CA MET A 402 -26.80 24.34 -10.67
C MET A 402 -26.09 23.22 -9.91
N LEU A 403 -26.84 22.30 -9.30
CA LEU A 403 -26.28 21.16 -8.58
C LEU A 403 -25.73 20.09 -9.54
N PRO A 404 -24.60 19.45 -9.18
CA PRO A 404 -24.19 18.21 -9.83
C PRO A 404 -25.31 17.17 -9.83
N ALA A 405 -25.39 16.35 -10.87
CA ALA A 405 -26.46 15.36 -11.06
C ALA A 405 -26.60 14.41 -9.85
N GLU A 406 -25.48 14.10 -9.18
CA GLU A 406 -25.39 13.26 -8.00
C GLU A 406 -26.13 13.86 -6.78
N LEU A 407 -26.29 15.18 -6.74
CA LEU A 407 -26.92 15.91 -5.64
C LEU A 407 -28.32 16.47 -5.97
N GLN A 408 -28.81 16.30 -7.20
CA GLN A 408 -30.17 16.75 -7.58
C GLN A 408 -31.22 15.87 -6.91
N ASP A 409 -32.38 16.44 -6.59
CA ASP A 409 -33.49 15.75 -5.92
C ASP A 409 -33.90 14.46 -6.65
N LEU A 410 -34.05 14.50 -7.96
CA LEU A 410 -34.49 13.38 -8.79
C LEU A 410 -33.53 12.20 -8.86
N ASN A 411 -32.28 12.35 -8.37
CA ASN A 411 -31.24 11.32 -8.49
C ASN A 411 -31.08 10.73 -9.90
N PRO A 412 -30.81 11.55 -10.92
CA PRO A 412 -30.78 11.07 -12.32
C PRO A 412 -29.71 10.00 -12.57
N ARG A 413 -28.68 9.91 -11.73
CA ARG A 413 -27.65 8.88 -11.75
C ARG A 413 -28.07 7.57 -11.07
N LYS A 414 -29.19 7.58 -10.31
CA LYS A 414 -29.69 6.42 -9.53
C LYS A 414 -28.63 5.79 -8.62
N ILE A 415 -27.76 6.63 -8.04
CA ILE A 415 -26.71 6.20 -7.12
C ILE A 415 -27.21 6.15 -5.67
N TRP A 416 -26.53 5.37 -4.82
CA TRP A 416 -26.75 5.40 -3.40
C TRP A 416 -26.31 6.75 -2.81
N ARG A 417 -27.19 7.38 -2.02
CA ARG A 417 -26.98 8.68 -1.37
C ARG A 417 -27.46 8.64 0.07
N MET A 418 -26.84 9.40 0.94
CA MET A 418 -27.34 9.64 2.28
C MET A 418 -28.27 10.87 2.27
N VAL A 419 -29.56 10.67 2.48
CA VAL A 419 -30.56 11.76 2.52
C VAL A 419 -31.16 11.83 3.91
N ASN A 420 -30.96 12.96 4.62
CA ASN A 420 -31.44 13.16 6.00
C ASN A 420 -31.09 11.98 6.93
N GLY A 421 -29.88 11.41 6.80
CA GLY A 421 -29.41 10.30 7.61
C GLY A 421 -29.83 8.90 7.09
N ASN A 422 -30.61 8.80 6.02
CA ASN A 422 -31.06 7.54 5.44
C ASN A 422 -30.36 7.25 4.12
N LEU A 423 -29.87 6.03 3.94
CA LEU A 423 -29.27 5.57 2.70
C LEU A 423 -30.36 5.18 1.69
N THR A 424 -30.40 5.84 0.53
CA THR A 424 -31.45 5.60 -0.48
C THR A 424 -30.94 5.84 -1.90
N LYS A 425 -31.65 5.27 -2.88
CA LYS A 425 -31.56 5.61 -4.32
C LYS A 425 -32.73 6.44 -4.82
N ASP A 426 -33.73 6.69 -3.97
CA ASP A 426 -34.93 7.38 -4.35
C ASP A 426 -34.68 8.89 -4.54
N GLY A 427 -35.59 9.50 -5.30
CA GLY A 427 -35.68 10.94 -5.38
C GLY A 427 -36.17 11.55 -4.05
N ILE A 428 -35.88 12.83 -3.85
CA ILE A 428 -36.43 13.64 -2.76
C ILE A 428 -37.73 14.25 -3.25
N THR A 429 -38.83 13.97 -2.58
CA THR A 429 -40.18 14.51 -2.87
C THR A 429 -40.46 15.74 -2.04
#